data_376ef697f5dbb3d374d9f9d60c68e58f
#
_entry.id   376ef697f5dbb3d374d9f9d60c68e58f
#
_cell.length_a   1.000
_cell.length_b   1.000
_cell.length_c   1.000
_cell.angle_alpha   90.00
_cell.angle_beta   90.00
_cell.angle_gamma   90.00
#
_symmetry.space_group_name_H-M   'P 1'
#
loop_
_entity.id
_entity.type
_entity.pdbx_description
1 polymer ?
#
loop_
_entity_poly.entity_id
_entity_poly.type
_entity_poly.pdbx_seq_one_letter_code
_entity_poly.pdbx_strand_id
1 'polypeptide(L)'
;YDVAAATCNYPILYQLKKSKANWQEVEIPFEAFESSFFIHLNKKQKSDLEVEKYKLKNSITKEQITGIDKLSLAVKKLKTDQELQHWIENHENLMANILGKKRIKEEYFPDFKGEIKSLGAWGGDFILASGSELKSYFLSKNFKQIIPFKEMIHFAK
;
A
#
# COMPACT_ATOMS: atom_id res chain seq x y z
N TYR A 1 6.00 -10.31 8.28
CA TYR A 1 5.25 -9.23 8.95
C TYR A 1 3.81 -9.65 9.27
N ASP A 2 3.19 -10.52 8.48
CA ASP A 2 1.79 -10.93 8.67
C ASP A 2 1.52 -11.50 10.07
N VAL A 3 2.39 -12.40 10.55
CA VAL A 3 2.28 -12.97 11.91
C VAL A 3 2.43 -11.88 12.98
N ALA A 4 3.39 -10.95 12.80
CA ALA A 4 3.57 -9.85 13.74
C ALA A 4 2.35 -8.93 13.78
N ALA A 5 1.78 -8.58 12.63
CA ALA A 5 0.56 -7.77 12.56
C ALA A 5 -0.64 -8.46 13.21
N ALA A 6 -0.77 -9.78 13.05
CA ALA A 6 -1.87 -10.55 13.64
C ALA A 6 -1.80 -10.68 15.17
N THR A 7 -0.64 -10.39 15.79
CA THR A 7 -0.45 -10.42 17.24
C THR A 7 -0.52 -9.06 17.93
N CYS A 8 -0.71 -7.97 17.15
CA CYS A 8 -0.75 -6.62 17.65
C CYS A 8 -2.15 -6.01 17.55
N ASN A 9 -2.46 -5.07 18.44
CA ASN A 9 -3.74 -4.36 18.47
C ASN A 9 -3.74 -3.07 17.65
N TYR A 10 -2.56 -2.59 17.29
CA TYR A 10 -2.36 -1.34 16.55
C TYR A 10 -1.52 -1.61 15.28
N PRO A 11 -1.53 -0.67 14.32
CA PRO A 11 -0.61 -0.72 13.20
C PRO A 11 0.83 -0.90 13.67
N ILE A 12 1.61 -1.64 12.90
CA ILE A 12 3.01 -1.91 13.26
C ILE A 12 3.98 -1.30 12.26
N LEU A 13 5.08 -0.79 12.75
CA LEU A 13 6.27 -0.54 11.98
C LEU A 13 7.18 -1.76 12.07
N TYR A 14 7.27 -2.49 10.96
CA TYR A 14 8.05 -3.73 10.87
C TYR A 14 9.39 -3.51 10.19
N GLN A 15 10.45 -4.04 10.74
CA GLN A 15 11.79 -3.97 10.16
C GLN A 15 12.49 -5.33 10.25
N LEU A 16 13.12 -5.75 9.15
CA LEU A 16 14.01 -6.90 9.14
C LEU A 16 15.47 -6.43 9.21
N LYS A 17 16.16 -6.71 10.30
CA LYS A 17 17.54 -6.29 10.52
C LYS A 17 18.42 -7.52 10.77
N LYS A 18 19.41 -7.77 9.90
CA LYS A 18 20.30 -8.95 9.99
C LYS A 18 19.52 -10.25 10.20
N SER A 19 18.46 -10.48 9.40
CA SER A 19 17.55 -11.63 9.48
C SER A 19 16.73 -11.74 10.79
N LYS A 20 16.79 -10.75 11.67
CA LYS A 20 15.93 -10.66 12.86
C LYS A 20 14.78 -9.71 12.59
N ALA A 21 13.56 -10.21 12.80
CA ALA A 21 12.35 -9.39 12.74
C ALA A 21 12.26 -8.52 13.99
N ASN A 22 12.03 -7.23 13.80
CA ASN A 22 11.71 -6.27 14.85
C ASN A 22 10.46 -5.51 14.43
N TRP A 23 9.56 -5.28 15.36
CA TRP A 23 8.39 -4.44 15.11
C TRP A 23 8.00 -3.68 16.38
N GLN A 24 7.31 -2.59 16.16
CA GLN A 24 6.70 -1.81 17.23
C GLN A 24 5.33 -1.34 16.78
N GLU A 25 4.39 -1.29 17.70
CA GLU A 25 3.11 -0.65 17.46
C GLU A 25 3.29 0.86 17.29
N VAL A 26 2.53 1.44 16.38
CA VAL A 26 2.59 2.87 16.05
C VAL A 26 1.20 3.43 15.86
N GLU A 27 1.02 4.68 16.22
CA GLU A 27 -0.16 5.44 15.84
C GLU A 27 0.01 5.97 14.42
N ILE A 28 -1.05 5.88 13.63
CA ILE A 28 -1.15 6.52 12.34
C ILE A 28 -2.35 7.47 12.33
N PRO A 29 -2.28 8.60 11.62
CA PRO A 29 -3.37 9.57 11.56
C PRO A 29 -4.47 9.07 10.63
N PHE A 30 -5.50 8.46 11.19
CA PHE A 30 -6.60 7.87 10.43
C PHE A 30 -7.40 8.90 9.63
N GLU A 31 -7.41 10.15 10.05
CA GLU A 31 -8.07 11.26 9.37
C GLU A 31 -7.59 11.41 7.92
N ALA A 32 -6.30 11.19 7.67
CA ALA A 32 -5.75 11.22 6.31
C ALA A 32 -6.29 10.10 5.41
N PHE A 33 -6.86 9.05 5.97
CA PHE A 33 -7.37 7.88 5.25
C PHE A 33 -8.91 7.84 5.15
N GLU A 34 -9.63 8.79 5.74
CA GLU A 34 -11.10 8.75 5.83
C GLU A 34 -11.79 8.63 4.47
N SER A 35 -11.26 9.28 3.44
CA SER A 35 -11.80 9.25 2.08
C SER A 35 -11.19 8.14 1.22
N SER A 36 -10.40 7.25 1.80
CA SER A 36 -9.80 6.14 1.06
C SER A 36 -10.62 4.85 1.18
N PHE A 37 -10.47 3.99 0.17
CA PHE A 37 -11.20 2.72 0.07
C PHE A 37 -10.29 1.59 -0.37
N PHE A 38 -10.55 0.40 0.12
CA PHE A 38 -10.02 -0.83 -0.42
C PHE A 38 -10.89 -1.30 -1.58
N ILE A 39 -10.27 -1.59 -2.71
CA ILE A 39 -10.95 -2.09 -3.91
C ILE A 39 -10.46 -3.50 -4.18
N HIS A 40 -11.37 -4.47 -4.24
CA HIS A 40 -11.04 -5.83 -4.61
C HIS A 40 -10.94 -5.96 -6.14
N LEU A 41 -9.78 -6.37 -6.64
CA LEU A 41 -9.50 -6.44 -8.08
C LEU A 41 -10.04 -7.71 -8.76
N ASN A 42 -10.65 -8.62 -8.03
CA ASN A 42 -11.14 -9.91 -8.53
C ASN A 42 -10.03 -10.75 -9.21
N LYS A 43 -8.77 -10.51 -8.86
CA LYS A 43 -7.59 -11.24 -9.36
C LYS A 43 -6.85 -11.81 -8.17
N LYS A 44 -6.61 -13.12 -8.17
CA LYS A 44 -5.71 -13.75 -7.20
C LYS A 44 -4.29 -13.74 -7.75
N GLN A 45 -3.37 -13.07 -7.07
CA GLN A 45 -1.95 -13.09 -7.43
C GLN A 45 -1.22 -14.18 -6.65
N LYS A 46 -0.39 -14.94 -7.35
CA LYS A 46 0.48 -15.94 -6.72
C LYS A 46 1.71 -15.23 -6.16
N SER A 47 1.67 -14.87 -4.89
CA SER A 47 2.73 -14.14 -4.18
C SER A 47 4.09 -14.83 -4.29
N ASP A 48 4.12 -16.16 -4.28
CA ASP A 48 5.36 -16.93 -4.33
C ASP A 48 6.15 -16.70 -5.63
N LEU A 49 5.45 -16.63 -6.76
CA LEU A 49 6.08 -16.36 -8.07
C LEU A 49 6.66 -14.95 -8.17
N GLU A 50 6.01 -13.98 -7.55
CA GLU A 50 6.50 -12.59 -7.55
C GLU A 50 7.72 -12.44 -6.65
N VAL A 51 7.75 -13.12 -5.50
CA VAL A 51 8.91 -13.15 -4.61
C VAL A 51 10.10 -13.85 -5.28
N GLU A 52 9.88 -14.95 -6.00
CA GLU A 52 10.94 -15.63 -6.75
C GLU A 52 11.51 -14.75 -7.86
N LYS A 53 10.67 -14.12 -8.67
CA LYS A 53 11.10 -13.18 -9.71
C LYS A 53 11.91 -12.02 -9.12
N TYR A 54 11.50 -11.52 -7.97
CA TYR A 54 12.21 -10.45 -7.29
C TYR A 54 13.60 -10.90 -6.81
N LYS A 55 13.71 -12.07 -6.19
CA LYS A 55 15.00 -12.65 -5.74
C LYS A 55 15.99 -12.87 -6.87
N LEU A 56 15.51 -13.17 -8.07
CA LEU A 56 16.35 -13.40 -9.26
C LEU A 56 16.83 -12.08 -9.90
N LYS A 57 16.19 -10.96 -9.63
CA LYS A 57 16.38 -9.76 -10.44
C LYS A 57 17.37 -8.74 -9.90
N ASN A 58 17.53 -8.53 -8.60
CA ASN A 58 18.30 -7.35 -8.17
C ASN A 58 18.78 -7.34 -6.70
N SER A 59 19.95 -6.76 -6.52
CA SER A 59 20.35 -6.17 -5.24
C SER A 59 19.67 -4.79 -5.09
N ILE A 60 18.85 -4.60 -4.07
CA ILE A 60 18.32 -3.28 -3.69
C ILE A 60 19.49 -2.38 -3.30
N THR A 61 19.52 -1.13 -3.79
CA THR A 61 20.54 -0.17 -3.41
C THR A 61 20.29 0.40 -2.00
N LYS A 62 21.33 0.95 -1.39
CA LYS A 62 21.19 1.62 -0.08
C LYS A 62 20.26 2.82 -0.15
N GLU A 63 20.26 3.55 -1.25
CA GLU A 63 19.41 4.70 -1.51
C GLU A 63 17.94 4.29 -1.56
N GLN A 64 17.64 3.17 -2.22
CA GLN A 64 16.29 2.61 -2.29
C GLN A 64 15.79 2.17 -0.91
N ILE A 65 16.63 1.48 -0.12
CA ILE A 65 16.29 1.09 1.26
C ILE A 65 16.00 2.35 2.09
N THR A 66 16.87 3.35 2.02
CA THR A 66 16.69 4.62 2.75
C THR A 66 15.41 5.32 2.32
N GLY A 67 15.06 5.27 1.03
CA GLY A 67 13.81 5.80 0.50
C GLY A 67 12.57 5.12 1.11
N ILE A 68 12.57 3.78 1.16
CA ILE A 68 11.49 3.01 1.79
C ILE A 68 11.37 3.35 3.28
N ASP A 69 12.49 3.40 4.01
CA ASP A 69 12.50 3.75 5.44
C ASP A 69 11.90 5.14 5.69
N LYS A 70 12.30 6.14 4.89
CA LYS A 70 11.74 7.50 4.97
C LYS A 70 10.23 7.53 4.73
N LEU A 71 9.76 6.84 3.69
CA LEU A 71 8.34 6.77 3.37
C LEU A 71 7.55 6.02 4.45
N SER A 72 8.09 4.92 4.99
CA SER A 72 7.47 4.17 6.08
C SER A 72 7.31 5.00 7.35
N LEU A 73 8.27 5.87 7.65
CA LEU A 73 8.19 6.78 8.79
C LEU A 73 7.27 7.99 8.53
N ALA A 74 7.18 8.44 7.27
CA ALA A 74 6.39 9.62 6.90
C ALA A 74 4.88 9.39 7.07
N VAL A 75 4.40 8.15 6.94
CA VAL A 75 2.96 7.82 7.07
C VAL A 75 2.37 8.28 8.41
N LYS A 76 3.18 8.29 9.47
CA LYS A 76 2.77 8.73 10.82
C LYS A 76 2.47 10.22 10.93
N LYS A 77 2.84 11.02 9.93
CA LYS A 77 2.73 12.48 9.95
C LYS A 77 1.70 13.02 8.96
N LEU A 78 1.03 12.16 8.21
CA LEU A 78 0.01 12.56 7.25
C LEU A 78 -1.18 13.18 8.00
N LYS A 79 -1.74 14.24 7.45
CA LYS A 79 -2.88 14.95 8.06
C LYS A 79 -4.08 15.05 7.13
N THR A 80 -3.85 14.99 5.84
CA THR A 80 -4.87 15.23 4.83
C THR A 80 -4.86 14.14 3.75
N ASP A 81 -5.99 14.00 3.06
CA ASP A 81 -6.10 13.12 1.89
C ASP A 81 -5.11 13.48 0.77
N GLN A 82 -4.82 14.77 0.58
CA GLN A 82 -3.84 15.24 -0.40
C GLN A 82 -2.42 14.79 -0.04
N GLU A 83 -2.04 14.87 1.24
CA GLU A 83 -0.76 14.36 1.72
C GLU A 83 -0.68 12.84 1.57
N LEU A 84 -1.79 12.12 1.82
CA LEU A 84 -1.88 10.69 1.58
C LEU A 84 -1.67 10.36 0.10
N GLN A 85 -2.34 11.06 -0.80
CA GLN A 85 -2.17 10.84 -2.25
C GLN A 85 -0.72 11.08 -2.68
N HIS A 86 -0.11 12.16 -2.23
CA HIS A 86 1.30 12.44 -2.54
C HIS A 86 2.24 11.37 -1.95
N TRP A 87 1.98 10.90 -0.74
CA TRP A 87 2.73 9.80 -0.13
C TRP A 87 2.57 8.50 -0.92
N ILE A 88 1.35 8.15 -1.34
CA ILE A 88 1.06 6.98 -2.19
C ILE A 88 1.86 7.09 -3.49
N GLU A 89 1.79 8.22 -4.18
CA GLU A 89 2.51 8.45 -5.43
C GLU A 89 4.01 8.20 -5.28
N ASN A 90 4.64 8.79 -4.28
CA ASN A 90 6.06 8.64 -4.02
C ASN A 90 6.43 7.18 -3.69
N HIS A 91 5.61 6.51 -2.87
CA HIS A 91 5.83 5.11 -2.52
C HIS A 91 5.71 4.20 -3.74
N GLU A 92 4.64 4.37 -4.53
CA GLU A 92 4.40 3.54 -5.72
C GLU A 92 5.46 3.77 -6.80
N ASN A 93 5.93 5.02 -6.99
CA ASN A 93 7.04 5.33 -7.90
C ASN A 93 8.34 4.63 -7.48
N LEU A 94 8.68 4.69 -6.18
CA LEU A 94 9.87 4.01 -5.66
C LEU A 94 9.77 2.50 -5.83
N MET A 95 8.63 1.91 -5.48
CA MET A 95 8.41 0.47 -5.60
C MET A 95 8.36 0.01 -7.06
N ALA A 96 7.74 0.77 -7.96
CA ALA A 96 7.73 0.50 -9.39
C ALA A 96 9.17 0.44 -9.96
N ASN A 97 10.02 1.38 -9.55
CA ASN A 97 11.43 1.41 -9.91
C ASN A 97 12.18 0.17 -9.38
N ILE A 98 12.03 -0.16 -8.08
CA ILE A 98 12.66 -1.33 -7.45
C ILE A 98 12.23 -2.63 -8.13
N LEU A 99 10.96 -2.77 -8.44
CA LEU A 99 10.40 -3.99 -9.02
C LEU A 99 10.56 -4.07 -10.55
N GLY A 100 10.92 -2.96 -11.21
CA GLY A 100 10.96 -2.85 -12.66
C GLY A 100 9.58 -3.07 -13.29
N LYS A 101 8.52 -2.54 -12.68
CA LYS A 101 7.13 -2.68 -13.11
C LYS A 101 6.48 -1.31 -13.26
N LYS A 102 5.37 -1.25 -14.01
CA LYS A 102 4.49 -0.08 -14.01
C LYS A 102 3.69 0.00 -12.71
N ARG A 103 3.31 1.19 -12.31
CA ARG A 103 2.35 1.39 -11.23
C ARG A 103 0.98 0.82 -11.63
N ILE A 104 0.25 0.27 -10.69
CA ILE A 104 -1.12 -0.26 -10.93
C ILE A 104 -2.03 0.83 -11.51
N LYS A 105 -1.92 2.07 -11.02
CA LYS A 105 -2.67 3.21 -11.56
C LYS A 105 -2.41 3.40 -13.05
N GLU A 106 -1.15 3.43 -13.44
CA GLU A 106 -0.76 3.65 -14.84
C GLU A 106 -1.15 2.51 -15.77
N GLU A 107 -1.16 1.29 -15.25
CA GLU A 107 -1.43 0.09 -16.05
C GLU A 107 -2.93 -0.17 -16.23
N TYR A 108 -3.74 0.02 -15.16
CA TYR A 108 -5.14 -0.38 -15.15
C TYR A 108 -6.13 0.77 -14.99
N PHE A 109 -5.70 1.91 -14.44
CA PHE A 109 -6.57 3.03 -14.06
C PHE A 109 -5.96 4.39 -14.43
N PRO A 110 -5.46 4.59 -15.66
CA PRO A 110 -4.73 5.80 -16.04
C PRO A 110 -5.59 7.08 -15.99
N ASP A 111 -6.91 6.92 -16.07
CA ASP A 111 -7.91 7.98 -16.05
C ASP A 111 -8.46 8.29 -14.63
N PHE A 112 -8.00 7.58 -13.60
CA PHE A 112 -8.43 7.83 -12.22
C PHE A 112 -7.87 9.15 -11.67
N LYS A 113 -8.77 9.98 -11.13
CA LYS A 113 -8.44 11.28 -10.50
C LYS A 113 -8.13 11.08 -9.02
N GLY A 114 -6.97 10.53 -8.72
CA GLY A 114 -6.49 10.22 -7.39
C GLY A 114 -5.27 9.31 -7.45
N GLU A 115 -4.91 8.70 -6.34
CA GLU A 115 -3.77 7.79 -6.27
C GLU A 115 -4.19 6.39 -5.81
N ILE A 116 -3.42 5.41 -6.27
CA ILE A 116 -3.65 3.99 -6.02
C ILE A 116 -2.39 3.37 -5.44
N LYS A 117 -2.51 2.78 -4.27
CA LYS A 117 -1.46 2.00 -3.63
C LYS A 117 -1.68 0.52 -3.86
N SER A 118 -0.69 -0.14 -4.39
CA SER A 118 -0.61 -1.59 -4.46
C SER A 118 -0.50 -2.19 -3.06
N LEU A 119 -1.25 -3.24 -2.81
CA LEU A 119 -1.18 -4.00 -1.56
C LEU A 119 -0.68 -5.41 -1.82
N GLY A 120 -0.12 -6.04 -0.78
CA GLY A 120 0.45 -7.39 -0.87
C GLY A 120 1.58 -7.48 -1.89
N ALA A 121 1.50 -8.48 -2.77
CA ALA A 121 2.55 -8.80 -3.75
C ALA A 121 2.44 -8.00 -5.06
N TRP A 122 2.20 -6.71 -4.99
CA TRP A 122 2.13 -5.78 -6.14
C TRP A 122 1.12 -6.20 -7.21
N GLY A 123 -0.10 -5.72 -7.06
CA GLY A 123 -1.23 -6.04 -7.95
C GLY A 123 -2.00 -7.28 -7.51
N GLY A 124 -1.98 -7.57 -6.21
CA GLY A 124 -2.75 -8.63 -5.58
C GLY A 124 -4.25 -8.35 -5.51
N ASP A 125 -4.91 -9.03 -4.62
CA ASP A 125 -6.37 -9.07 -4.52
C ASP A 125 -7.00 -7.70 -4.25
N PHE A 126 -6.31 -6.85 -3.48
CA PHE A 126 -6.78 -5.51 -3.10
C PHE A 126 -5.78 -4.41 -3.47
N ILE A 127 -6.33 -3.23 -3.73
CA ILE A 127 -5.62 -1.95 -3.75
C ILE A 127 -6.25 -1.00 -2.75
N LEU A 128 -5.48 -0.01 -2.27
CA LEU A 128 -6.00 1.15 -1.56
C LEU A 128 -6.03 2.33 -2.54
N ALA A 129 -7.19 2.96 -2.68
CA ALA A 129 -7.38 4.13 -3.53
C ALA A 129 -7.81 5.33 -2.69
N SER A 130 -7.32 6.53 -3.06
CA SER A 130 -7.69 7.82 -2.48
C SER A 130 -7.84 8.84 -3.60
N GLY A 131 -8.90 9.63 -3.58
CA GLY A 131 -9.19 10.65 -4.59
C GLY A 131 -10.66 10.98 -4.72
N SER A 132 -10.95 11.96 -5.59
CA SER A 132 -12.32 12.40 -5.86
C SER A 132 -13.09 11.37 -6.70
N GLU A 133 -14.41 11.33 -6.49
CA GLU A 133 -15.34 10.46 -7.26
C GLU A 133 -14.97 8.97 -7.27
N LEU A 134 -14.16 8.52 -6.30
CA LEU A 134 -13.58 7.20 -6.24
C LEU A 134 -14.63 6.09 -6.39
N LYS A 135 -15.71 6.15 -5.59
CA LYS A 135 -16.72 5.10 -5.58
C LYS A 135 -17.45 4.98 -6.92
N SER A 136 -17.86 6.11 -7.51
CA SER A 136 -18.52 6.13 -8.83
C SER A 136 -17.57 5.65 -9.92
N TYR A 137 -16.31 6.04 -9.89
CA TYR A 137 -15.30 5.61 -10.85
C TYR A 137 -15.14 4.08 -10.84
N PHE A 138 -14.88 3.46 -9.68
CA PHE A 138 -14.66 2.01 -9.62
C PHE A 138 -15.93 1.21 -9.89
N LEU A 139 -17.12 1.72 -9.51
CA LEU A 139 -18.39 1.10 -9.87
C LEU A 139 -18.60 1.11 -11.40
N SER A 140 -18.25 2.20 -12.09
CA SER A 140 -18.35 2.28 -13.56
C SER A 140 -17.42 1.30 -14.28
N LYS A 141 -16.31 0.93 -13.64
CA LYS A 141 -15.36 -0.10 -14.11
C LYS A 141 -15.76 -1.53 -13.65
N ASN A 142 -16.96 -1.69 -13.09
CA ASN A 142 -17.54 -2.98 -12.64
C ASN A 142 -16.84 -3.62 -11.43
N PHE A 143 -16.11 -2.84 -10.62
CA PHE A 143 -15.61 -3.28 -9.32
C PHE A 143 -16.70 -3.08 -8.27
N LYS A 144 -17.20 -4.19 -7.68
CA LYS A 144 -18.34 -4.17 -6.76
C LYS A 144 -17.93 -4.14 -5.27
N GLN A 145 -16.76 -4.67 -4.97
CA GLN A 145 -16.25 -4.69 -3.58
C GLN A 145 -15.37 -3.46 -3.35
N ILE A 146 -15.99 -2.42 -2.84
CA ILE A 146 -15.41 -1.12 -2.52
C ILE A 146 -15.66 -0.87 -1.05
N ILE A 147 -14.66 -1.10 -0.20
CA ILE A 147 -14.78 -1.11 1.25
C ILE A 147 -14.11 0.15 1.82
N PRO A 148 -14.84 1.01 2.55
CA PRO A 148 -14.23 2.14 3.24
C PRO A 148 -13.06 1.71 4.13
N PHE A 149 -12.01 2.53 4.20
CA PHE A 149 -10.82 2.22 4.98
C PHE A 149 -11.17 1.83 6.43
N LYS A 150 -12.04 2.61 7.07
CA LYS A 150 -12.48 2.37 8.46
C LYS A 150 -13.25 1.07 8.69
N GLU A 151 -13.82 0.47 7.65
CA GLU A 151 -14.55 -0.81 7.75
C GLU A 151 -13.63 -2.02 7.56
N MET A 152 -12.48 -1.84 6.91
CA MET A 152 -11.50 -2.90 6.67
C MET A 152 -10.48 -3.02 7.79
N ILE A 153 -10.20 -1.91 8.48
CA ILE A 153 -9.19 -1.87 9.53
C ILE A 153 -9.86 -2.04 10.90
N HIS A 154 -9.38 -3.02 11.64
CA HIS A 154 -9.80 -3.21 13.02
C HIS A 154 -9.03 -2.24 13.93
N PHE A 155 -9.80 -1.45 14.70
CA PHE A 155 -9.25 -0.60 15.75
C PHE A 155 -9.57 -1.25 17.09
N ALA A 156 -8.54 -1.59 17.87
CA ALA A 156 -8.77 -1.95 19.26
C ALA A 156 -9.36 -0.74 19.98
N LYS A 157 -10.48 -0.94 20.66
CA LYS A 157 -11.14 0.06 21.49
C LYS A 157 -10.40 0.24 22.79
#